data_3c87576093476111ee78ef5dbf34dfbf
#
_entry.id   3c87576093476111ee78ef5dbf34dfbf
#
_cell.length_a   1.000
_cell.length_b   1.000
_cell.length_c   1.000
_cell.angle_alpha   90.00
_cell.angle_beta   90.00
_cell.angle_gamma   90.00
#
_symmetry.space_group_name_H-M   'P 1'
#
loop_
_entity.id
_entity.type
_entity.pdbx_description
1 polymer ?
#
loop_
_entity_poly.entity_id
_entity_poly.type
_entity_poly.pdbx_seq_one_letter_code
_entity_poly.pdbx_strand_id
1 'polypeptide(L)'
;MIYIKAYFGALLTFSVMDAIWLGSIATDFYFGQLGSLLRDEPNWLAAITFYLLYIFGIVYFSIRPSLKTGNFKNVLRDGCLFGLLAYATYDMTNLATVNNWPVIVTIVDIIWGVVITSASAISGYIFAKKFVGRHTKD
;
A
#
# COMPACT_ATOMS: atom_id res chain seq x y z
N MET A 1 16.55 -2.34 -14.45
CA MET A 1 15.92 -3.67 -14.28
C MET A 1 15.53 -3.97 -12.82
N ILE A 2 16.36 -3.65 -11.80
CA ILE A 2 16.06 -3.96 -10.38
C ILE A 2 14.77 -3.30 -9.87
N TYR A 3 14.53 -2.02 -10.19
CA TYR A 3 13.34 -1.30 -9.75
C TYR A 3 12.04 -1.80 -10.41
N ILE A 4 12.11 -2.29 -11.63
CA ILE A 4 10.96 -2.91 -12.31
C ILE A 4 10.56 -4.20 -11.57
N LYS A 5 11.53 -5.01 -11.17
CA LYS A 5 11.29 -6.22 -10.37
C LYS A 5 10.71 -5.87 -9.00
N ALA A 6 11.26 -4.84 -8.35
CA ALA A 6 10.71 -4.32 -7.10
C ALA A 6 9.25 -3.87 -7.25
N TYR A 7 8.94 -3.18 -8.34
CA TYR A 7 7.59 -2.71 -8.64
C TYR A 7 6.60 -3.87 -8.78
N PHE A 8 6.93 -4.88 -9.58
CA PHE A 8 6.04 -6.04 -9.75
C PHE A 8 5.88 -6.86 -8.47
N GLY A 9 6.94 -7.02 -7.67
CA GLY A 9 6.84 -7.69 -6.37
C GLY A 9 5.95 -6.93 -5.39
N ALA A 10 6.08 -5.62 -5.32
CA ALA A 10 5.23 -4.76 -4.49
C ALA A 10 3.77 -4.73 -5.00
N LEU A 11 3.57 -4.60 -6.31
CA LEU A 11 2.25 -4.58 -6.93
C LEU A 11 1.48 -5.87 -6.66
N LEU A 12 2.12 -7.03 -6.86
CA LEU A 12 1.49 -8.33 -6.62
C LEU A 12 1.04 -8.46 -5.16
N THR A 13 1.93 -8.15 -4.21
CA THR A 13 1.60 -8.25 -2.78
C THR A 13 0.49 -7.28 -2.40
N PHE A 14 0.57 -6.04 -2.84
CA PHE A 14 -0.45 -5.03 -2.58
C PHE A 14 -1.81 -5.48 -3.12
N SER A 15 -1.87 -5.88 -4.40
CA SER A 15 -3.13 -6.28 -5.04
C SER A 15 -3.76 -7.50 -4.38
N VAL A 16 -2.97 -8.50 -4.01
CA VAL A 16 -3.48 -9.70 -3.33
C VAL A 16 -4.00 -9.37 -1.93
N MET A 17 -3.23 -8.61 -1.14
CA MET A 17 -3.64 -8.24 0.21
C MET A 17 -4.89 -7.37 0.20
N ASP A 18 -4.96 -6.41 -0.71
CA ASP A 18 -6.10 -5.49 -0.81
C ASP A 18 -7.36 -6.19 -1.33
N ALA A 19 -7.22 -7.12 -2.29
CA ALA A 19 -8.33 -7.94 -2.75
C ALA A 19 -8.91 -8.83 -1.63
N ILE A 20 -8.06 -9.41 -0.78
CA ILE A 20 -8.51 -10.18 0.39
C ILE A 20 -9.18 -9.26 1.41
N TRP A 21 -8.59 -8.11 1.70
CA TRP A 21 -9.11 -7.14 2.65
C TRP A 21 -10.49 -6.63 2.22
N LEU A 22 -10.58 -6.05 1.05
CA LEU A 22 -11.82 -5.48 0.53
C LEU A 22 -12.86 -6.52 0.12
N GLY A 23 -12.42 -7.69 -0.34
CA GLY A 23 -13.35 -8.73 -0.85
C GLY A 23 -13.87 -9.69 0.21
N SER A 24 -13.24 -9.77 1.40
CA SER A 24 -13.61 -10.80 2.38
C SER A 24 -13.63 -10.30 3.82
N ILE A 25 -12.68 -9.46 4.23
CA ILE A 25 -12.52 -9.09 5.65
C ILE A 25 -13.30 -7.82 5.99
N ALA A 26 -13.15 -6.79 5.18
CA ALA A 26 -13.61 -5.44 5.50
C ALA A 26 -14.86 -5.01 4.73
N THR A 27 -15.39 -5.85 3.84
CA THR A 27 -16.57 -5.52 3.03
C THR A 27 -17.75 -5.05 3.87
N ASP A 28 -18.21 -5.90 4.78
CA ASP A 28 -19.37 -5.58 5.64
C ASP A 28 -19.08 -4.41 6.58
N PHE A 29 -17.83 -4.29 7.04
CA PHE A 29 -17.40 -3.17 7.88
C PHE A 29 -17.55 -1.83 7.14
N TYR A 30 -17.00 -1.70 5.93
CA TYR A 30 -17.10 -0.45 5.19
C TYR A 30 -18.53 -0.13 4.75
N PHE A 31 -19.29 -1.12 4.28
CA PHE A 31 -20.68 -0.92 3.92
C PHE A 31 -21.51 -0.50 5.14
N GLY A 32 -21.28 -1.09 6.30
CA GLY A 32 -21.97 -0.73 7.53
C GLY A 32 -21.61 0.65 8.07
N GLN A 33 -20.34 1.08 7.92
CA GLN A 33 -19.88 2.36 8.45
C GLN A 33 -20.10 3.54 7.50
N LEU A 34 -19.85 3.35 6.21
CA LEU A 34 -19.89 4.43 5.21
C LEU A 34 -21.24 4.51 4.47
N GLY A 35 -21.99 3.40 4.40
CA GLY A 35 -23.35 3.38 3.86
C GLY A 35 -23.47 4.07 2.50
N SER A 36 -24.31 5.11 2.44
CA SER A 36 -24.57 5.87 1.21
C SER A 36 -23.40 6.68 0.65
N LEU A 37 -22.29 6.79 1.38
CA LEU A 37 -21.06 7.41 0.86
C LEU A 37 -20.32 6.51 -0.13
N LEU A 38 -20.56 5.18 -0.06
CA LEU A 38 -19.98 4.23 -1.00
C LEU A 38 -20.78 4.21 -2.31
N ARG A 39 -20.04 3.99 -3.39
CA ARG A 39 -20.64 3.73 -4.70
C ARG A 39 -21.05 2.26 -4.79
N ASP A 40 -22.14 1.97 -5.51
CA ASP A 40 -22.57 0.60 -5.79
C ASP A 40 -21.51 -0.17 -6.60
N GLU A 41 -20.84 0.53 -7.53
CA GLU A 41 -19.72 -0.01 -8.30
C GLU A 41 -18.50 0.90 -8.22
N PRO A 42 -17.29 0.35 -8.02
CA PRO A 42 -16.06 1.11 -7.99
C PRO A 42 -15.76 1.80 -9.34
N ASN A 43 -15.16 2.97 -9.28
CA ASN A 43 -14.55 3.57 -10.47
C ASN A 43 -13.20 2.89 -10.74
N TRP A 44 -13.23 1.87 -11.60
CA TRP A 44 -12.06 1.04 -11.92
C TRP A 44 -10.89 1.84 -12.51
N LEU A 45 -11.15 2.87 -13.31
CA LEU A 45 -10.10 3.71 -13.85
C LEU A 45 -9.35 4.45 -12.74
N ALA A 46 -10.09 5.03 -11.80
CA ALA A 46 -9.49 5.70 -10.64
C ALA A 46 -8.72 4.72 -9.75
N ALA A 47 -9.28 3.54 -9.47
CA ALA A 47 -8.66 2.52 -8.64
C ALA A 47 -7.35 2.00 -9.25
N ILE A 48 -7.34 1.65 -10.54
CA ILE A 48 -6.14 1.18 -11.24
C ILE A 48 -5.07 2.28 -11.29
N THR A 49 -5.47 3.51 -11.60
CA THR A 49 -4.55 4.65 -11.62
C THR A 49 -3.91 4.86 -10.26
N PHE A 50 -4.70 4.82 -9.19
CA PHE A 50 -4.20 4.91 -7.83
C PHE A 50 -3.20 3.79 -7.53
N TYR A 51 -3.52 2.53 -7.83
CA TYR A 51 -2.61 1.41 -7.56
C TYR A 51 -1.26 1.59 -8.25
N LEU A 52 -1.27 1.94 -9.53
CA LEU A 52 -0.02 2.14 -10.29
C LEU A 52 0.83 3.26 -9.69
N LEU A 53 0.21 4.40 -9.36
CA LEU A 53 0.89 5.55 -8.74
C LEU A 53 1.38 5.22 -7.33
N TYR A 54 0.56 4.55 -6.53
CA TYR A 54 0.90 4.23 -5.14
C TYR A 54 2.08 3.26 -5.06
N ILE A 55 2.08 2.21 -5.89
CA ILE A 55 3.20 1.27 -5.98
C ILE A 55 4.47 1.96 -6.46
N PHE A 56 4.36 2.89 -7.41
CA PHE A 56 5.51 3.73 -7.79
C PHE A 56 6.05 4.50 -6.59
N GLY A 57 5.17 5.09 -5.77
CA GLY A 57 5.54 5.77 -4.52
C GLY A 57 6.25 4.83 -3.54
N ILE A 58 5.74 3.62 -3.31
CA ILE A 58 6.39 2.61 -2.45
C ILE A 58 7.81 2.31 -2.94
N VAL A 59 7.98 2.09 -4.25
CA VAL A 59 9.30 1.81 -4.82
C VAL A 59 10.23 2.99 -4.66
N TYR A 60 9.76 4.19 -4.94
CA TYR A 60 10.58 5.40 -4.91
C TYR A 60 11.01 5.80 -3.50
N PHE A 61 10.07 5.84 -2.55
CA PHE A 61 10.31 6.35 -1.22
C PHE A 61 10.83 5.30 -0.23
N SER A 62 10.43 4.03 -0.38
CA SER A 62 10.77 2.99 0.60
C SER A 62 11.79 1.98 0.09
N ILE A 63 11.60 1.45 -1.14
CA ILE A 63 12.44 0.37 -1.64
C ILE A 63 13.78 0.89 -2.20
N ARG A 64 13.73 1.92 -3.02
CA ARG A 64 14.92 2.47 -3.70
C ARG A 64 16.02 2.93 -2.72
N PRO A 65 15.73 3.70 -1.66
CA PRO A 65 16.74 4.07 -0.67
C PRO A 65 17.34 2.85 0.02
N SER A 66 16.51 1.89 0.36
CA SER A 66 16.92 0.66 1.05
C SER A 66 17.76 -0.27 0.20
N LEU A 67 17.50 -0.33 -1.11
CA LEU A 67 18.34 -1.08 -2.06
C LEU A 67 19.73 -0.46 -2.20
N LYS A 68 19.85 0.87 -2.12
CA LYS A 68 21.14 1.57 -2.18
C LYS A 68 21.99 1.35 -0.93
N THR A 69 21.37 1.34 0.25
CA THR A 69 22.07 1.14 1.52
C THR A 69 22.25 -0.34 1.90
N GLY A 70 21.52 -1.24 1.25
CA GLY A 70 21.48 -2.66 1.60
C GLY A 70 20.78 -2.97 2.93
N ASN A 71 20.22 -1.99 3.61
CA ASN A 71 19.64 -2.13 4.95
C ASN A 71 18.14 -2.46 4.89
N PHE A 72 17.80 -3.68 5.32
CA PHE A 72 16.40 -4.14 5.39
C PHE A 72 15.54 -3.35 6.38
N LYS A 73 16.12 -2.86 7.49
CA LYS A 73 15.34 -2.08 8.48
C LYS A 73 14.81 -0.78 7.90
N ASN A 74 15.52 -0.20 6.93
CA ASN A 74 15.07 1.02 6.28
C ASN A 74 13.80 0.78 5.45
N VAL A 75 13.70 -0.35 4.72
CA VAL A 75 12.51 -0.62 3.91
C VAL A 75 11.26 -0.75 4.78
N LEU A 76 11.38 -1.40 5.94
CA LEU A 76 10.28 -1.51 6.90
C LEU A 76 9.88 -0.14 7.45
N ARG A 77 10.86 0.62 7.97
CA ARG A 77 10.61 1.97 8.54
C ARG A 77 9.97 2.90 7.51
N ASP A 78 10.56 2.97 6.33
CA ASP A 78 10.11 3.91 5.29
C ASP A 78 8.77 3.47 4.68
N GLY A 79 8.51 2.15 4.60
CA GLY A 79 7.21 1.60 4.22
C GLY A 79 6.12 1.91 5.24
N CYS A 80 6.39 1.70 6.53
CA CYS A 80 5.46 2.06 7.61
C CYS A 80 5.15 3.57 7.60
N LEU A 81 6.17 4.41 7.49
CA LEU A 81 5.99 5.87 7.47
C LEU A 81 5.21 6.33 6.23
N PHE A 82 5.53 5.79 5.05
CA PHE A 82 4.82 6.14 3.83
C PHE A 82 3.34 5.72 3.88
N GLY A 83 3.06 4.51 4.36
CA GLY A 83 1.69 4.03 4.56
C GLY A 83 0.91 4.87 5.58
N LEU A 84 1.54 5.18 6.71
CA LEU A 84 0.94 6.06 7.72
C LEU A 84 0.55 7.41 7.13
N LEU A 85 1.47 8.09 6.47
CA LEU A 85 1.23 9.43 5.92
C LEU A 85 0.20 9.42 4.80
N ALA A 86 0.23 8.44 3.90
CA ALA A 86 -0.70 8.36 2.79
C ALA A 86 -2.14 8.13 3.26
N TYR A 87 -2.34 7.15 4.13
CA TYR A 87 -3.67 6.83 4.65
C TYR A 87 -4.18 7.89 5.63
N ALA A 88 -3.31 8.41 6.51
CA ALA A 88 -3.68 9.51 7.38
C ALA A 88 -4.06 10.78 6.59
N THR A 89 -3.41 11.07 5.47
CA THR A 89 -3.78 12.20 4.61
C THR A 89 -5.22 12.07 4.12
N TYR A 90 -5.62 10.90 3.63
CA TYR A 90 -6.98 10.64 3.20
C TYR A 90 -7.97 10.64 4.37
N ASP A 91 -7.73 9.82 5.38
CA ASP A 91 -8.68 9.57 6.45
C ASP A 91 -8.85 10.74 7.41
N MET A 92 -7.75 11.39 7.81
CA MET A 92 -7.82 12.56 8.69
C MET A 92 -8.45 13.77 7.99
N THR A 93 -8.23 13.94 6.70
CA THR A 93 -8.88 15.03 5.94
C THR A 93 -10.37 14.76 5.77
N ASN A 94 -10.78 13.51 5.50
CA ASN A 94 -12.20 13.15 5.48
C ASN A 94 -12.85 13.32 6.85
N LEU A 95 -12.21 12.87 7.93
CA LEU A 95 -12.70 13.08 9.29
C LEU A 95 -12.88 14.55 9.63
N ALA A 96 -12.02 15.42 9.10
CA ALA A 96 -12.08 16.85 9.35
C ALA A 96 -13.14 17.58 8.51
N THR A 97 -13.50 17.08 7.32
CA THR A 97 -14.27 17.84 6.32
C THR A 97 -15.56 17.18 5.86
N VAL A 98 -15.70 15.87 6.04
CA VAL A 98 -16.89 15.12 5.60
C VAL A 98 -17.84 14.89 6.79
N ASN A 99 -19.09 15.32 6.64
CA ASN A 99 -20.09 15.11 7.68
C ASN A 99 -20.31 13.61 7.94
N ASN A 100 -20.40 13.25 9.22
CA ASN A 100 -20.66 11.89 9.68
C ASN A 100 -19.60 10.86 9.23
N TRP A 101 -18.36 11.29 8.92
CA TRP A 101 -17.26 10.36 8.68
C TRP A 101 -16.94 9.58 9.97
N PRO A 102 -16.96 8.22 9.94
CA PRO A 102 -16.78 7.46 11.17
C PRO A 102 -15.31 7.45 11.62
N VAL A 103 -15.07 7.82 12.88
CA VAL A 103 -13.71 7.78 13.48
C VAL A 103 -13.09 6.39 13.39
N ILE A 104 -13.92 5.34 13.54
CA ILE A 104 -13.43 3.94 13.49
C ILE A 104 -12.87 3.57 12.12
N VAL A 105 -13.43 4.12 11.03
CA VAL A 105 -12.90 3.93 9.67
C VAL A 105 -11.50 4.54 9.58
N THR A 106 -11.32 5.77 10.04
CA THR A 106 -10.00 6.44 10.07
C THR A 106 -8.95 5.60 10.79
N ILE A 107 -9.28 5.04 11.96
CA ILE A 107 -8.32 4.22 12.73
C ILE A 107 -7.97 2.93 11.99
N VAL A 108 -8.98 2.23 11.49
CA VAL A 108 -8.79 0.94 10.80
C VAL A 108 -7.99 1.13 9.51
N ASP A 109 -8.33 2.15 8.72
CA ASP A 109 -7.66 2.42 7.45
C ASP A 109 -6.21 2.85 7.62
N ILE A 110 -5.90 3.68 8.59
CA ILE A 110 -4.52 4.07 8.89
C ILE A 110 -3.68 2.86 9.30
N ILE A 111 -4.21 1.99 10.17
CA ILE A 111 -3.53 0.75 10.57
C ILE A 111 -3.33 -0.15 9.36
N TRP A 112 -4.38 -0.36 8.57
CA TRP A 112 -4.30 -1.15 7.34
C TRP A 112 -3.27 -0.58 6.36
N GLY A 113 -3.28 0.72 6.15
CA GLY A 113 -2.33 1.42 5.29
C GLY A 113 -0.87 1.20 5.68
N VAL A 114 -0.57 1.23 6.97
CA VAL A 114 0.78 0.89 7.49
C VAL A 114 1.13 -0.57 7.18
N VAL A 115 0.21 -1.50 7.43
CA VAL A 115 0.44 -2.94 7.22
C VAL A 115 0.64 -3.26 5.75
N ILE A 116 -0.30 -2.88 4.89
CA ILE A 116 -0.25 -3.23 3.47
C ILE A 116 0.95 -2.58 2.76
N THR A 117 1.26 -1.33 3.10
CA THR A 117 2.37 -0.60 2.48
C THR A 117 3.71 -1.19 2.88
N SER A 118 3.92 -1.47 4.17
CA SER A 118 5.17 -2.06 4.64
C SER A 118 5.36 -3.49 4.11
N ALA A 119 4.31 -4.31 4.08
CA ALA A 119 4.37 -5.65 3.51
C ALA A 119 4.72 -5.62 2.02
N SER A 120 4.10 -4.72 1.25
CA SER A 120 4.39 -4.54 -0.17
C SER A 120 5.80 -4.04 -0.42
N ALA A 121 6.28 -3.09 0.40
CA ALA A 121 7.66 -2.60 0.33
C ALA A 121 8.68 -3.72 0.61
N ILE A 122 8.46 -4.52 1.65
CA ILE A 122 9.31 -5.66 2.00
C ILE A 122 9.34 -6.69 0.87
N SER A 123 8.17 -7.08 0.35
CA SER A 123 8.04 -8.04 -0.74
C SER A 123 8.78 -7.55 -1.99
N GLY A 124 8.55 -6.31 -2.42
CA GLY A 124 9.23 -5.71 -3.55
C GLY A 124 10.76 -5.66 -3.37
N TYR A 125 11.24 -5.34 -2.18
CA TYR A 125 12.66 -5.34 -1.85
C TYR A 125 13.27 -6.73 -1.93
N ILE A 126 12.63 -7.75 -1.35
CA ILE A 126 13.09 -9.15 -1.39
C ILE A 126 13.10 -9.67 -2.82
N PHE A 127 12.04 -9.40 -3.58
CA PHE A 127 11.91 -9.82 -4.97
C PHE A 127 13.02 -9.21 -5.84
N ALA A 128 13.32 -7.93 -5.66
CA ALA A 128 14.41 -7.26 -6.34
C ALA A 128 15.76 -7.90 -6.04
N LYS A 129 16.07 -8.17 -4.76
CA LYS A 129 17.34 -8.77 -4.34
C LYS A 129 17.53 -10.22 -4.81
N LYS A 130 16.51 -11.04 -4.74
CA LYS A 130 16.56 -12.46 -5.14
C LYS A 130 16.97 -12.64 -6.60
N PHE A 131 16.61 -11.70 -7.46
CA PHE A 131 16.93 -11.75 -8.88
C PHE A 131 18.26 -11.08 -9.26
N VAL A 132 18.86 -10.28 -8.36
CA VAL A 132 20.21 -9.73 -8.57
C VAL A 132 21.28 -10.80 -8.30
N GLY A 133 21.09 -11.63 -7.29
CA GLY A 133 22.04 -12.69 -6.93
C GLY A 133 22.15 -13.85 -7.92
N ARG A 134 21.29 -13.92 -8.94
CA ARG A 134 21.37 -14.97 -9.99
C ARG A 134 22.25 -14.59 -11.18
N HIS A 135 22.53 -13.31 -11.39
CA HIS A 135 23.34 -12.84 -12.52
C HIS A 135 24.83 -12.66 -12.21
N THR A 136 25.27 -12.94 -10.98
CA THR A 136 26.68 -12.83 -10.58
C THR A 136 27.34 -14.19 -10.33
N LYS A 137 26.74 -15.29 -10.79
CA LYS A 137 27.27 -16.65 -10.64
C LYS A 137 27.59 -17.35 -11.98
N ASP A 138 27.66 -16.57 -13.08
CA ASP A 138 28.12 -17.05 -14.38
C ASP A 138 29.46 -16.39 -14.73
#